data_17ad6542dad16cfeeb2f3cebb4a32102
#
_entry.id   17ad6542dad16cfeeb2f3cebb4a32102
#
_cell.length_a   1.000
_cell.length_b   1.000
_cell.length_c   1.000
_cell.angle_alpha   90.00
_cell.angle_beta   90.00
_cell.angle_gamma   90.00
#
_symmetry.space_group_name_H-M   'P 1'
#
loop_
_entity.id
_entity.type
_entity.pdbx_description
1 polymer ?
#
loop_
_entity_poly.entity_id
_entity_poly.type
_entity_poly.pdbx_seq_one_letter_code
_entity_poly.pdbx_strand_id
1 'polypeptide(L)'
;MKIPPFLILSGLTAAALVTLAAPANAQEHDPNAFTLRIGAMNADGDATLRGTASSDMLGQSASGSRNFDFGSAEVSPRIDGVWRISDRNRVIFDYFRYEKDNKQTLGQDFSYGGATIPADSYVKLDSRFQLASLIYDFAVVQTDNVSLGLELGAEWAKLDAKLTADAGDDFNGYRRTEKEDGVAPVVGLRFTATPSEHWLINVQGQYLDAGWGSFDYDGKIKRANATVEYKFTPNFGLFAGYDWFKINYSENYTADPGIQGRAGLDLEFKGPVAGLTFAF
;
A
#
# COMPACT_ATOMS: atom_id res chain seq x y z
N MET A 1 14.36 17.35 28.44
CA MET A 1 13.65 17.45 27.19
C MET A 1 12.33 16.68 27.36
N LYS A 2 11.18 17.38 27.41
CA LYS A 2 9.88 16.80 27.73
C LYS A 2 9.25 16.30 26.43
N ILE A 3 9.02 15.01 26.35
CA ILE A 3 8.27 14.35 25.28
C ILE A 3 6.78 14.63 25.54
N PRO A 4 6.02 15.17 24.57
CA PRO A 4 4.58 15.29 24.74
C PRO A 4 3.91 13.92 24.65
N PRO A 5 2.83 13.66 25.39
CA PRO A 5 2.14 12.39 25.37
C PRO A 5 1.34 12.26 24.06
N PHE A 6 1.67 11.26 23.25
CA PHE A 6 0.86 10.80 22.14
C PHE A 6 -0.49 10.33 22.68
N LEU A 7 -1.55 10.98 22.21
CA LEU A 7 -2.93 10.55 22.38
C LEU A 7 -3.10 9.24 21.61
N ILE A 8 -3.17 8.15 22.35
CA ILE A 8 -3.63 6.86 21.86
C ILE A 8 -5.12 7.01 21.53
N LEU A 9 -5.44 7.20 20.28
CA LEU A 9 -6.80 7.07 19.78
C LEU A 9 -7.05 5.60 19.42
N SER A 10 -7.14 4.79 20.48
CA SER A 10 -7.67 3.43 20.40
C SER A 10 -9.19 3.53 20.32
N GLY A 11 -9.76 3.05 19.22
CA GLY A 11 -11.19 2.78 19.15
C GLY A 11 -11.89 3.44 17.96
N LEU A 12 -11.71 2.91 16.76
CA LEU A 12 -12.69 3.05 15.70
C LEU A 12 -13.35 1.70 15.45
N THR A 13 -14.23 1.31 16.35
CA THR A 13 -15.37 0.45 16.02
C THR A 13 -16.39 1.31 15.27
N ALA A 14 -16.12 1.60 14.02
CA ALA A 14 -17.08 2.22 13.13
C ALA A 14 -17.90 1.13 12.41
N ALA A 15 -18.74 0.43 13.15
CA ALA A 15 -19.95 -0.15 12.58
C ALA A 15 -20.96 0.98 12.35
N ALA A 16 -20.68 1.87 11.44
CA ALA A 16 -21.66 2.77 10.88
C ALA A 16 -22.47 1.97 9.85
N LEU A 17 -23.49 1.27 10.33
CA LEU A 17 -24.66 0.90 9.53
C LEU A 17 -25.31 2.20 9.08
N VAL A 18 -24.86 2.75 7.97
CA VAL A 18 -25.58 3.77 7.24
C VAL A 18 -26.78 3.05 6.59
N THR A 19 -27.90 3.03 7.27
CA THR A 19 -29.20 2.78 6.64
C THR A 19 -29.50 3.96 5.72
N LEU A 20 -28.93 3.96 4.54
CA LEU A 20 -29.41 4.78 3.43
C LEU A 20 -30.76 4.20 3.04
N ALA A 21 -31.82 4.88 3.47
CA ALA A 21 -33.14 4.68 2.92
C ALA A 21 -33.07 5.06 1.43
N ALA A 22 -32.84 4.07 0.58
CA ALA A 22 -32.97 4.21 -0.85
C ALA A 22 -34.45 4.49 -1.16
N PRO A 23 -34.76 5.48 -2.00
CA PRO A 23 -36.11 5.60 -2.53
C PRO A 23 -36.45 4.32 -3.29
N ALA A 24 -37.56 3.68 -2.93
CA ALA A 24 -38.06 2.49 -3.57
C ALA A 24 -38.59 2.83 -4.97
N ASN A 25 -37.70 2.98 -5.93
CA ASN A 25 -38.00 2.80 -7.31
C ASN A 25 -37.55 1.39 -7.66
N ALA A 26 -38.49 0.52 -7.98
CA ALA A 26 -38.25 -0.81 -8.47
C ALA A 26 -37.52 -0.73 -9.81
N GLN A 27 -36.21 -0.52 -9.78
CA GLN A 27 -35.32 -0.79 -10.88
C GLN A 27 -34.98 -2.27 -10.80
N GLU A 28 -35.07 -2.96 -11.93
CA GLU A 28 -34.61 -4.34 -12.06
C GLU A 28 -33.22 -4.47 -11.40
N HIS A 29 -33.20 -5.20 -10.28
CA HIS A 29 -31.96 -5.38 -9.51
C HIS A 29 -31.04 -6.22 -10.40
N ASP A 30 -29.94 -5.64 -10.84
CA ASP A 30 -28.86 -6.41 -11.47
C ASP A 30 -28.49 -7.56 -10.51
N PRO A 31 -28.66 -8.83 -10.91
CA PRO A 31 -28.43 -9.96 -10.02
C PRO A 31 -27.00 -10.03 -9.46
N ASN A 32 -26.09 -9.18 -9.92
CA ASN A 32 -24.68 -9.13 -9.51
C ASN A 32 -24.33 -7.77 -8.87
N ALA A 33 -25.10 -7.37 -7.87
CA ALA A 33 -24.84 -6.11 -7.13
C ALA A 33 -23.50 -6.12 -6.38
N PHE A 34 -22.98 -7.30 -6.04
CA PHE A 34 -21.75 -7.47 -5.28
C PHE A 34 -20.81 -8.47 -5.95
N THR A 35 -19.57 -8.04 -6.16
CA THR A 35 -18.49 -8.90 -6.68
C THR A 35 -17.37 -8.98 -5.66
N LEU A 36 -16.94 -10.19 -5.31
CA LEU A 36 -15.82 -10.48 -4.43
C LEU A 36 -14.74 -11.21 -5.21
N ARG A 37 -13.51 -10.75 -5.13
CA ARG A 37 -12.33 -11.42 -5.68
C ARG A 37 -11.39 -11.83 -4.56
N ILE A 38 -10.99 -13.10 -4.56
CA ILE A 38 -10.04 -13.67 -3.61
C ILE A 38 -8.90 -14.29 -4.40
N GLY A 39 -7.70 -13.85 -4.14
CA GLY A 39 -6.54 -14.30 -4.88
C GLY A 39 -5.24 -14.08 -4.16
N ALA A 40 -4.17 -14.20 -4.91
CA ALA A 40 -2.82 -13.92 -4.45
C ALA A 40 -2.03 -13.18 -5.52
N MET A 41 -1.13 -12.33 -5.07
CA MET A 41 -0.14 -11.63 -5.87
C MET A 41 1.23 -12.27 -5.59
N ASN A 42 1.97 -12.62 -6.63
CA ASN A 42 3.38 -12.95 -6.48
C ASN A 42 4.17 -11.65 -6.46
N ALA A 43 4.25 -11.05 -5.26
CA ALA A 43 4.75 -9.70 -5.05
C ALA A 43 6.27 -9.67 -4.98
N ASP A 44 6.88 -8.94 -5.88
CA ASP A 44 8.28 -8.52 -5.82
C ASP A 44 8.36 -7.16 -5.14
N GLY A 45 9.24 -7.00 -4.16
CA GLY A 45 9.33 -5.82 -3.34
C GLY A 45 10.75 -5.24 -3.31
N ASP A 46 10.83 -3.93 -3.53
CA ASP A 46 12.06 -3.14 -3.44
C ASP A 46 11.88 -1.99 -2.45
N ALA A 47 12.92 -1.71 -1.66
CA ALA A 47 12.98 -0.54 -0.80
C ALA A 47 14.20 0.32 -1.13
N THR A 48 14.01 1.64 -1.24
CA THR A 48 15.10 2.59 -1.39
C THR A 48 15.07 3.57 -0.22
N LEU A 49 16.11 3.55 0.60
CA LEU A 49 16.34 4.56 1.62
C LEU A 49 17.11 5.74 1.01
N ARG A 50 16.67 6.95 1.30
CA ARG A 50 17.33 8.20 0.89
C ARG A 50 17.60 9.05 2.12
N GLY A 51 18.77 9.66 2.16
CA GLY A 51 19.15 10.60 3.21
C GLY A 51 19.81 11.83 2.62
N THR A 52 19.42 13.00 3.08
CA THR A 52 20.15 14.25 2.85
C THR A 52 20.41 14.91 4.19
N ALA A 53 21.61 15.45 4.37
CA ALA A 53 21.95 16.29 5.50
C ALA A 53 22.63 17.56 5.00
N SER A 54 22.26 18.72 5.51
CA SER A 54 22.90 20.00 5.23
C SER A 54 23.25 20.67 6.53
N SER A 55 24.43 21.32 6.56
CA SER A 55 24.86 22.14 7.68
C SER A 55 25.05 23.58 7.19
N ASP A 56 24.20 24.47 7.71
CA ASP A 56 24.29 25.89 7.41
C ASP A 56 25.59 26.52 7.96
N MET A 57 26.15 25.94 9.05
CA MET A 57 27.41 26.42 9.65
C MET A 57 28.64 26.04 8.83
N LEU A 58 28.59 24.93 8.08
CA LEU A 58 29.75 24.45 7.32
C LEU A 58 29.58 24.65 5.80
N GLY A 59 28.41 25.10 5.34
CA GLY A 59 28.10 25.23 3.91
C GLY A 59 28.21 23.92 3.13
N GLN A 60 28.10 22.78 3.83
CA GLN A 60 28.26 21.46 3.24
C GLN A 60 26.93 20.71 3.23
N SER A 61 26.68 19.98 2.15
CA SER A 61 25.56 19.05 2.03
C SER A 61 26.06 17.68 1.62
N ALA A 62 25.50 16.64 2.23
CA ALA A 62 25.72 15.24 1.88
C ALA A 62 24.38 14.60 1.50
N SER A 63 24.39 13.78 0.46
CA SER A 63 23.21 12.97 0.08
C SER A 63 23.65 11.54 -0.20
N GLY A 64 22.80 10.59 0.18
CA GLY A 64 23.02 9.16 -0.06
C GLY A 64 21.71 8.45 -0.34
N SER A 65 21.76 7.41 -1.15
CA SER A 65 20.66 6.49 -1.33
C SER A 65 21.15 5.05 -1.29
N ARG A 66 20.35 4.15 -0.71
CA ARG A 66 20.65 2.73 -0.67
C ARG A 66 19.41 1.92 -1.03
N ASN A 67 19.59 1.03 -1.99
CA ASN A 67 18.55 0.11 -2.40
C ASN A 67 18.66 -1.19 -1.60
N PHE A 68 17.52 -1.67 -1.14
CA PHE A 68 17.35 -2.97 -0.50
C PHE A 68 16.36 -3.75 -1.35
N ASP A 69 16.86 -4.81 -1.97
CA ASP A 69 16.02 -5.81 -2.61
C ASP A 69 15.53 -6.77 -1.51
N PHE A 70 14.21 -6.97 -1.42
CA PHE A 70 13.65 -7.94 -0.47
C PHE A 70 13.88 -9.40 -0.90
N GLY A 71 14.60 -9.63 -2.00
CA GLY A 71 14.94 -10.95 -2.53
C GLY A 71 13.82 -11.53 -3.40
N SER A 72 13.65 -12.86 -3.41
CA SER A 72 12.66 -13.52 -4.25
C SER A 72 11.24 -13.02 -3.97
N ALA A 73 10.41 -12.93 -5.01
CA ALA A 73 9.02 -12.56 -4.90
C ALA A 73 8.27 -13.47 -3.90
N GLU A 74 7.29 -12.89 -3.18
CA GLU A 74 6.52 -13.55 -2.13
C GLU A 74 5.04 -13.66 -2.52
N VAL A 75 4.44 -14.81 -2.26
CA VAL A 75 3.02 -15.01 -2.51
C VAL A 75 2.20 -14.34 -1.40
N SER A 76 1.55 -13.25 -1.76
CA SER A 76 0.84 -12.36 -0.85
C SER A 76 -0.67 -12.44 -1.07
N PRO A 77 -1.48 -12.69 -0.04
CA PRO A 77 -2.93 -12.75 -0.18
C PRO A 77 -3.50 -11.39 -0.57
N ARG A 78 -4.53 -11.42 -1.42
CA ARG A 78 -5.28 -10.25 -1.85
C ARG A 78 -6.76 -10.54 -1.86
N ILE A 79 -7.54 -9.61 -1.35
CA ILE A 79 -9.00 -9.67 -1.36
C ILE A 79 -9.48 -8.29 -1.83
N ASP A 80 -10.29 -8.26 -2.87
CA ASP A 80 -10.92 -7.04 -3.32
C ASP A 80 -12.37 -7.30 -3.74
N GLY A 81 -13.16 -6.26 -3.79
CA GLY A 81 -14.53 -6.38 -4.21
C GLY A 81 -15.15 -5.06 -4.61
N VAL A 82 -16.27 -5.19 -5.30
CA VAL A 82 -17.06 -4.08 -5.83
C VAL A 82 -18.51 -4.26 -5.41
N TRP A 83 -19.04 -3.26 -4.75
CA TRP A 83 -20.46 -3.15 -4.50
C TRP A 83 -21.06 -2.11 -5.43
N ARG A 84 -21.88 -2.55 -6.37
CA ARG A 84 -22.60 -1.69 -7.30
C ARG A 84 -23.89 -1.20 -6.60
N ILE A 85 -23.92 0.08 -6.26
CA ILE A 85 -25.09 0.74 -5.64
C ILE A 85 -26.11 1.11 -6.73
N SER A 86 -25.62 1.49 -7.90
CA SER A 86 -26.39 1.79 -9.11
C SER A 86 -25.51 1.60 -10.35
N ASP A 87 -26.06 1.81 -11.55
CA ASP A 87 -25.30 1.70 -12.79
C ASP A 87 -24.04 2.56 -12.82
N ARG A 88 -24.08 3.72 -12.15
CA ARG A 88 -22.98 4.67 -12.12
C ARG A 88 -22.25 4.77 -10.81
N ASN A 89 -22.80 4.22 -9.71
CA ASN A 89 -22.25 4.40 -8.38
C ASN A 89 -21.78 3.06 -7.81
N ARG A 90 -20.53 2.99 -7.41
CA ARG A 90 -19.90 1.79 -6.86
C ARG A 90 -19.07 2.12 -5.64
N VAL A 91 -18.95 1.17 -4.74
CA VAL A 91 -17.98 1.18 -3.65
C VAL A 91 -17.02 0.03 -3.89
N ILE A 92 -15.73 0.33 -3.90
CA ILE A 92 -14.65 -0.61 -4.10
C ILE A 92 -13.92 -0.73 -2.77
N PHE A 93 -13.64 -1.96 -2.35
CA PHE A 93 -12.73 -2.24 -1.26
C PHE A 93 -11.62 -3.14 -1.74
N ASP A 94 -10.43 -2.98 -1.17
CA ASP A 94 -9.26 -3.76 -1.49
C ASP A 94 -8.44 -3.97 -0.23
N TYR A 95 -7.89 -5.18 -0.06
CA TYR A 95 -6.96 -5.51 1.01
C TYR A 95 -5.82 -6.34 0.45
N PHE A 96 -4.61 -5.90 0.76
CA PHE A 96 -3.35 -6.54 0.40
C PHE A 96 -2.47 -6.67 1.63
N ARG A 97 -1.77 -7.80 1.77
CA ARG A 97 -0.78 -8.02 2.83
C ARG A 97 0.45 -8.67 2.23
N TYR A 98 1.58 -8.07 2.49
CA TYR A 98 2.90 -8.58 2.16
C TYR A 98 3.67 -8.85 3.45
N GLU A 99 4.31 -10.02 3.54
CA GLU A 99 5.19 -10.38 4.65
C GLU A 99 6.44 -11.02 4.08
N LYS A 100 7.59 -10.55 4.53
CA LYS A 100 8.88 -11.08 4.11
C LYS A 100 9.86 -11.10 5.26
N ASP A 101 10.49 -12.25 5.44
CA ASP A 101 11.66 -12.41 6.28
C ASP A 101 12.88 -12.43 5.38
N ASN A 102 13.79 -11.49 5.55
CA ASN A 102 15.07 -11.50 4.85
C ASN A 102 16.20 -11.69 5.86
N LYS A 103 17.15 -12.56 5.52
CA LYS A 103 18.31 -12.87 6.32
C LYS A 103 19.56 -12.64 5.49
N GLN A 104 20.45 -11.80 5.98
CA GLN A 104 21.66 -11.44 5.27
C GLN A 104 22.84 -11.35 6.23
N THR A 105 24.03 -11.79 5.78
CA THR A 105 25.30 -11.48 6.46
C THR A 105 25.83 -10.17 5.91
N LEU A 106 26.23 -9.25 6.79
CA LEU A 106 26.79 -7.96 6.40
C LEU A 106 28.20 -8.14 5.86
N GLY A 107 28.46 -7.63 4.65
CA GLY A 107 29.82 -7.60 4.08
C GLY A 107 30.67 -6.42 4.56
N GLN A 108 30.12 -5.49 5.34
CA GLN A 108 30.79 -4.31 5.90
C GLN A 108 30.02 -3.78 7.10
N ASP A 109 30.68 -2.97 7.93
CA ASP A 109 30.04 -2.32 9.07
C ASP A 109 28.83 -1.47 8.63
N PHE A 110 27.75 -1.57 9.37
CA PHE A 110 26.52 -0.83 9.11
C PHE A 110 26.09 -0.06 10.34
N SER A 111 25.98 1.27 10.23
CA SER A 111 25.50 2.12 11.31
C SER A 111 24.04 2.50 11.10
N TYR A 112 23.21 2.21 12.10
CA TYR A 112 21.78 2.56 12.07
C TYR A 112 21.27 2.88 13.47
N GLY A 113 20.51 3.98 13.61
CA GLY A 113 19.88 4.37 14.87
C GLY A 113 20.87 4.61 16.04
N GLY A 114 22.11 5.03 15.73
CA GLY A 114 23.15 5.29 16.73
C GLY A 114 23.96 4.06 17.16
N ALA A 115 23.67 2.88 16.59
CA ALA A 115 24.45 1.65 16.79
C ALA A 115 25.23 1.30 15.51
N THR A 116 26.44 0.77 15.69
CA THR A 116 27.23 0.20 14.60
C THR A 116 27.19 -1.32 14.68
N ILE A 117 26.66 -1.95 13.63
CA ILE A 117 26.58 -3.40 13.46
C ILE A 117 27.84 -3.81 12.67
N PRO A 118 28.73 -4.66 13.21
CA PRO A 118 29.97 -5.04 12.56
C PRO A 118 29.73 -5.81 11.26
N ALA A 119 30.74 -5.81 10.38
CA ALA A 119 30.82 -6.75 9.26
C ALA A 119 30.74 -8.19 9.79
N ASP A 120 30.32 -9.09 8.91
CA ASP A 120 30.08 -10.51 9.20
C ASP A 120 28.95 -10.80 10.21
N SER A 121 28.26 -9.76 10.73
CA SER A 121 27.07 -9.93 11.54
C SER A 121 25.93 -10.52 10.72
N TYR A 122 25.18 -11.41 11.38
CA TYR A 122 23.93 -11.95 10.83
C TYR A 122 22.79 -10.98 11.11
N VAL A 123 22.17 -10.47 10.06
CA VAL A 123 21.04 -9.53 10.17
C VAL A 123 19.78 -10.17 9.63
N LYS A 124 18.71 -10.15 10.44
CA LYS A 124 17.35 -10.55 10.06
C LYS A 124 16.45 -9.33 10.02
N LEU A 125 15.84 -9.11 8.87
CA LEU A 125 14.80 -8.09 8.68
C LEU A 125 13.46 -8.80 8.46
N ASP A 126 12.56 -8.67 9.43
CA ASP A 126 11.17 -9.10 9.31
C ASP A 126 10.34 -7.88 8.88
N SER A 127 9.75 -7.90 7.70
CA SER A 127 8.93 -6.81 7.17
C SER A 127 7.51 -7.28 6.93
N ARG A 128 6.54 -6.48 7.37
CA ARG A 128 5.13 -6.67 7.08
C ARG A 128 4.55 -5.37 6.57
N PHE A 129 3.93 -5.43 5.43
CA PHE A 129 3.19 -4.32 4.84
C PHE A 129 1.73 -4.71 4.65
N GLN A 130 0.81 -3.84 5.04
CA GLN A 130 -0.62 -4.01 4.88
C GLN A 130 -1.20 -2.77 4.24
N LEU A 131 -2.14 -2.97 3.33
CA LEU A 131 -2.87 -1.92 2.63
C LEU A 131 -4.35 -2.26 2.63
N ALA A 132 -5.20 -1.30 2.98
CA ALA A 132 -6.64 -1.42 2.89
C ALA A 132 -7.22 -0.14 2.30
N SER A 133 -8.03 -0.28 1.25
CA SER A 133 -8.64 0.85 0.55
C SER A 133 -10.15 0.76 0.59
N LEU A 134 -10.81 1.90 0.74
CA LEU A 134 -12.25 2.06 0.56
C LEU A 134 -12.49 3.25 -0.37
N ILE A 135 -13.07 2.99 -1.53
CA ILE A 135 -13.12 3.92 -2.65
C ILE A 135 -14.55 4.00 -3.16
N TYR A 136 -15.05 5.22 -3.34
CA TYR A 136 -16.24 5.50 -4.11
C TYR A 136 -15.85 5.75 -5.56
N ASP A 137 -16.49 5.03 -6.48
CA ASP A 137 -16.31 5.12 -7.92
C ASP A 137 -17.60 5.64 -8.57
N PHE A 138 -17.46 6.71 -9.34
CA PHE A 138 -18.54 7.28 -10.15
C PHE A 138 -18.26 7.11 -11.63
N ALA A 139 -19.08 6.35 -12.34
CA ALA A 139 -18.96 6.14 -13.77
C ALA A 139 -19.41 7.39 -14.56
N VAL A 140 -18.43 8.15 -15.07
CA VAL A 140 -18.68 9.33 -15.95
C VAL A 140 -19.11 8.90 -17.35
N VAL A 141 -18.62 7.74 -17.80
CA VAL A 141 -19.09 7.07 -19.01
C VAL A 141 -19.57 5.69 -18.61
N GLN A 142 -20.78 5.34 -19.00
CA GLN A 142 -21.36 4.02 -18.79
C GLN A 142 -22.16 3.64 -20.04
N THR A 143 -21.71 2.57 -20.69
CA THR A 143 -22.38 1.91 -21.81
C THR A 143 -22.51 0.43 -21.50
N ASP A 144 -23.13 -0.35 -22.35
CA ASP A 144 -23.28 -1.81 -22.16
C ASP A 144 -21.93 -2.54 -22.06
N ASN A 145 -20.91 -2.05 -22.80
CA ASN A 145 -19.62 -2.73 -22.93
C ASN A 145 -18.43 -1.99 -22.33
N VAL A 146 -18.59 -0.70 -21.99
CA VAL A 146 -17.48 0.15 -21.52
C VAL A 146 -17.93 1.05 -20.39
N SER A 147 -17.10 1.15 -19.37
CA SER A 147 -17.29 2.08 -18.25
C SER A 147 -15.98 2.80 -17.96
N LEU A 148 -16.05 4.14 -17.79
CA LEU A 148 -14.97 4.97 -17.29
C LEU A 148 -15.42 5.61 -15.99
N GLY A 149 -14.70 5.34 -14.90
CA GLY A 149 -15.01 5.83 -13.55
C GLY A 149 -13.97 6.79 -13.01
N LEU A 150 -14.44 7.76 -12.23
CA LEU A 150 -13.64 8.60 -11.36
C LEU A 150 -13.72 8.05 -9.95
N GLU A 151 -12.59 7.93 -9.28
CA GLU A 151 -12.47 7.34 -7.95
C GLU A 151 -12.06 8.39 -6.93
N LEU A 152 -12.70 8.34 -5.77
CA LEU A 152 -12.37 9.11 -4.59
C LEU A 152 -12.54 8.23 -3.36
N GLY A 153 -11.54 8.21 -2.47
CA GLY A 153 -11.62 7.33 -1.30
C GLY A 153 -10.55 7.62 -0.27
N ALA A 154 -10.32 6.62 0.58
CA ALA A 154 -9.27 6.61 1.57
C ALA A 154 -8.51 5.28 1.52
N GLU A 155 -7.22 5.35 1.75
CA GLU A 155 -6.33 4.20 1.84
C GLU A 155 -5.60 4.23 3.18
N TRP A 156 -5.67 3.13 3.90
CA TRP A 156 -4.91 2.87 5.11
C TRP A 156 -3.73 1.99 4.77
N ALA A 157 -2.54 2.43 5.17
CA ALA A 157 -1.31 1.67 5.03
C ALA A 157 -0.67 1.44 6.39
N LYS A 158 -0.10 0.25 6.61
CA LYS A 158 0.65 -0.09 7.80
C LYS A 158 1.93 -0.82 7.43
N LEU A 159 3.04 -0.34 7.98
CA LEU A 159 4.37 -0.93 7.86
C LEU A 159 4.86 -1.33 9.25
N ASP A 160 5.15 -2.60 9.43
CA ASP A 160 5.87 -3.13 10.59
C ASP A 160 7.24 -3.65 10.10
N ALA A 161 8.33 -3.09 10.59
CA ALA A 161 9.69 -3.53 10.27
C ALA A 161 10.43 -3.87 11.57
N LYS A 162 11.02 -5.06 11.62
CA LYS A 162 11.81 -5.51 12.76
C LYS A 162 13.19 -5.94 12.30
N LEU A 163 14.19 -5.19 12.74
CA LEU A 163 15.59 -5.49 12.50
C LEU A 163 16.15 -6.23 13.72
N THR A 164 16.78 -7.38 13.51
CA THR A 164 17.51 -8.11 14.51
C THR A 164 18.90 -8.39 13.95
N ALA A 165 19.94 -8.02 14.69
CA ALA A 165 21.31 -8.31 14.32
C ALA A 165 22.00 -9.09 15.44
N ASP A 166 22.82 -10.07 15.07
CA ASP A 166 23.60 -10.92 15.94
C ASP A 166 24.99 -11.07 15.33
N ALA A 167 26.03 -10.73 16.09
CA ALA A 167 27.42 -10.75 15.65
C ALA A 167 28.28 -11.74 16.49
N GLY A 168 27.66 -12.75 17.11
CA GLY A 168 28.35 -13.71 17.99
C GLY A 168 28.61 -13.18 19.40
N ASP A 169 29.52 -13.84 20.13
CA ASP A 169 29.68 -13.68 21.57
C ASP A 169 30.11 -12.27 22.05
N ASP A 170 30.66 -11.43 21.19
CA ASP A 170 31.15 -10.09 21.52
C ASP A 170 30.15 -8.96 21.23
N PHE A 171 28.98 -9.24 20.68
CA PHE A 171 27.96 -8.27 20.35
C PHE A 171 26.65 -8.58 21.09
N ASN A 172 26.21 -7.64 21.94
CA ASN A 172 25.00 -7.79 22.76
C ASN A 172 23.67 -7.81 21.96
N GLY A 173 23.70 -8.21 20.69
CA GLY A 173 22.55 -8.26 19.81
C GLY A 173 21.85 -6.89 19.65
N TYR A 174 21.47 -6.55 18.46
CA TYR A 174 20.71 -5.32 18.19
C TYR A 174 19.29 -5.69 17.75
N ARG A 175 18.29 -5.07 18.39
CA ARG A 175 16.88 -5.25 18.03
C ARG A 175 16.19 -3.91 17.96
N ARG A 176 15.62 -3.61 16.81
CA ARG A 176 14.78 -2.43 16.60
C ARG A 176 13.48 -2.81 15.91
N THR A 177 12.38 -2.24 16.37
CA THR A 177 11.07 -2.44 15.79
C THR A 177 10.51 -1.06 15.47
N GLU A 178 10.21 -0.83 14.21
CA GLU A 178 9.52 0.36 13.72
C GLU A 178 8.10 -0.05 13.28
N LYS A 179 7.13 0.76 13.64
CA LYS A 179 5.73 0.57 13.28
C LYS A 179 5.17 1.91 12.87
N GLU A 180 4.74 1.99 11.64
CA GLU A 180 4.13 3.18 11.07
C GLU A 180 2.80 2.79 10.45
N ASP A 181 1.77 3.56 10.73
CA ASP A 181 0.47 3.43 10.07
C ASP A 181 -0.16 4.80 9.82
N GLY A 182 -0.97 4.88 8.78
CA GLY A 182 -1.61 6.12 8.41
C GLY A 182 -2.75 5.92 7.43
N VAL A 183 -3.60 6.95 7.32
CA VAL A 183 -4.70 7.03 6.35
C VAL A 183 -4.50 8.25 5.50
N ALA A 184 -4.72 8.10 4.20
CA ALA A 184 -4.61 9.20 3.27
C ALA A 184 -5.74 9.18 2.22
N PRO A 185 -6.18 10.35 1.70
CA PRO A 185 -7.16 10.41 0.63
C PRO A 185 -6.58 9.89 -0.69
N VAL A 186 -7.40 9.21 -1.47
CA VAL A 186 -7.06 8.64 -2.77
C VAL A 186 -7.96 9.21 -3.85
N VAL A 187 -7.39 9.53 -5.00
CA VAL A 187 -8.10 9.81 -6.24
C VAL A 187 -7.66 8.85 -7.33
N GLY A 188 -8.55 8.49 -8.23
CA GLY A 188 -8.22 7.52 -9.26
C GLY A 188 -9.10 7.58 -10.49
N LEU A 189 -8.71 6.76 -11.45
CA LEU A 189 -9.42 6.50 -12.69
C LEU A 189 -9.55 5.00 -12.88
N ARG A 190 -10.72 4.56 -13.32
CA ARG A 190 -10.99 3.18 -13.66
C ARG A 190 -11.55 3.10 -15.09
N PHE A 191 -11.00 2.19 -15.85
CA PHE A 191 -11.54 1.77 -17.14
C PHE A 191 -11.95 0.30 -17.04
N THR A 192 -13.17 -0.02 -17.47
CA THR A 192 -13.67 -1.39 -17.56
C THR A 192 -14.25 -1.62 -18.93
N ALA A 193 -13.91 -2.76 -19.54
CA ALA A 193 -14.49 -3.21 -20.79
C ALA A 193 -15.03 -4.64 -20.65
N THR A 194 -16.21 -4.89 -21.22
CA THR A 194 -16.88 -6.19 -21.25
C THR A 194 -17.09 -6.59 -22.72
N PRO A 195 -16.03 -7.11 -23.39
CA PRO A 195 -16.09 -7.45 -24.81
C PRO A 195 -17.12 -8.55 -25.13
N SER A 196 -17.45 -9.37 -24.14
CA SER A 196 -18.50 -10.39 -24.20
C SER A 196 -19.02 -10.68 -22.79
N GLU A 197 -20.09 -11.45 -22.67
CA GLU A 197 -20.69 -11.86 -21.39
C GLU A 197 -19.70 -12.62 -20.48
N HIS A 198 -18.67 -13.23 -21.06
CA HIS A 198 -17.68 -14.03 -20.33
C HIS A 198 -16.41 -13.23 -19.95
N TRP A 199 -16.08 -12.16 -20.65
CA TRP A 199 -14.83 -11.45 -20.48
C TRP A 199 -15.03 -10.06 -19.86
N LEU A 200 -14.27 -9.78 -18.83
CA LEU A 200 -14.16 -8.47 -18.19
C LEU A 200 -12.70 -8.05 -18.17
N ILE A 201 -12.42 -6.87 -18.66
CA ILE A 201 -11.09 -6.23 -18.58
C ILE A 201 -11.22 -5.02 -17.66
N ASN A 202 -10.36 -4.91 -16.68
CA ASN A 202 -10.32 -3.75 -15.78
C ASN A 202 -8.90 -3.18 -15.74
N VAL A 203 -8.80 -1.85 -15.88
CA VAL A 203 -7.57 -1.09 -15.71
C VAL A 203 -7.85 0.05 -14.73
N GLN A 204 -7.02 0.19 -13.72
CA GLN A 204 -7.20 1.17 -12.66
C GLN A 204 -5.89 1.87 -12.37
N GLY A 205 -5.94 3.18 -12.16
CA GLY A 205 -4.81 3.98 -11.72
C GLY A 205 -5.23 4.88 -10.57
N GLN A 206 -4.46 4.88 -9.47
CA GLN A 206 -4.77 5.63 -8.26
C GLN A 206 -3.56 6.44 -7.82
N TYR A 207 -3.83 7.61 -7.28
CA TYR A 207 -2.85 8.53 -6.74
C TYR A 207 -3.33 9.11 -5.43
N LEU A 208 -2.38 9.26 -4.52
CA LEU A 208 -2.58 9.79 -3.21
C LEU A 208 -1.39 10.67 -2.85
N ASP A 209 -1.67 11.82 -2.23
CA ASP A 209 -0.67 12.72 -1.69
C ASP A 209 -1.07 13.09 -0.25
N ALA A 210 -0.26 12.69 0.72
CA ALA A 210 -0.49 13.01 2.13
C ALA A 210 -0.36 14.50 2.41
N GLY A 211 0.34 15.26 1.55
CA GLY A 211 0.43 16.72 1.61
C GLY A 211 -0.88 17.46 1.36
N TRP A 212 -1.98 16.76 0.97
CA TRP A 212 -3.32 17.33 0.86
C TRP A 212 -4.03 17.49 2.22
N GLY A 213 -3.41 17.03 3.30
CA GLY A 213 -3.89 17.14 4.68
C GLY A 213 -2.96 17.94 5.58
N SER A 214 -3.29 18.02 6.86
CA SER A 214 -2.46 18.63 7.90
C SER A 214 -1.53 17.60 8.57
N PHE A 215 -0.90 16.74 7.76
CA PHE A 215 0.02 15.73 8.27
C PHE A 215 1.44 16.31 8.40
N ASP A 216 2.16 15.89 9.43
CA ASP A 216 3.54 16.34 9.68
C ASP A 216 4.58 15.67 8.74
N TYR A 217 4.13 14.81 7.80
CA TYR A 217 4.97 14.08 6.87
C TYR A 217 4.51 14.21 5.41
N ASP A 218 5.45 14.16 4.49
CA ASP A 218 5.21 14.10 3.06
C ASP A 218 5.15 12.62 2.63
N GLY A 219 4.02 12.20 2.07
CA GLY A 219 3.84 10.84 1.57
C GLY A 219 3.06 10.81 0.26
N LYS A 220 3.45 9.92 -0.65
CA LYS A 220 2.76 9.73 -1.93
C LYS A 220 2.60 8.23 -2.19
N ILE A 221 1.39 7.82 -2.57
CA ILE A 221 1.13 6.47 -3.03
C ILE A 221 0.65 6.53 -4.47
N LYS A 222 1.24 5.72 -5.33
CA LYS A 222 0.83 5.50 -6.71
C LYS A 222 0.50 4.03 -6.87
N ARG A 223 -0.62 3.75 -7.47
CA ARG A 223 -1.05 2.39 -7.76
C ARG A 223 -1.57 2.29 -9.18
N ALA A 224 -1.26 1.20 -9.85
CA ALA A 224 -1.84 0.82 -11.11
C ALA A 224 -2.09 -0.67 -11.13
N ASN A 225 -3.24 -1.09 -11.62
CA ASN A 225 -3.53 -2.49 -11.87
C ASN A 225 -4.23 -2.68 -13.21
N ALA A 226 -4.01 -3.86 -13.79
CA ALA A 226 -4.72 -4.32 -14.96
C ALA A 226 -5.10 -5.78 -14.75
N THR A 227 -6.37 -6.11 -14.89
CA THR A 227 -6.88 -7.48 -14.71
C THR A 227 -7.77 -7.87 -15.86
N VAL A 228 -7.73 -9.14 -16.21
CA VAL A 228 -8.65 -9.81 -17.12
C VAL A 228 -9.35 -10.91 -16.34
N GLU A 229 -10.67 -10.95 -16.45
CA GLU A 229 -11.53 -11.93 -15.79
C GLU A 229 -12.29 -12.74 -16.82
N TYR A 230 -12.37 -14.04 -16.61
CA TYR A 230 -13.20 -14.96 -17.38
C TYR A 230 -14.28 -15.54 -16.50
N LYS A 231 -15.54 -15.29 -16.85
CA LYS A 231 -16.72 -15.83 -16.15
C LYS A 231 -17.16 -17.14 -16.78
N PHE A 232 -17.11 -18.22 -16.01
CA PHE A 232 -17.65 -19.53 -16.39
C PHE A 232 -19.16 -19.56 -16.26
N THR A 233 -19.67 -18.83 -15.27
CA THR A 233 -21.09 -18.62 -14.99
C THR A 233 -21.31 -17.15 -14.63
N PRO A 234 -22.54 -16.65 -14.61
CA PRO A 234 -22.81 -15.28 -14.14
C PRO A 234 -22.23 -14.98 -12.74
N ASN A 235 -22.12 -16.00 -11.89
CA ASN A 235 -21.74 -15.86 -10.48
C ASN A 235 -20.31 -16.30 -10.15
N PHE A 236 -19.59 -16.95 -11.09
CA PHE A 236 -18.26 -17.50 -10.81
C PHE A 236 -17.31 -17.32 -11.99
N GLY A 237 -16.09 -16.90 -11.67
CA GLY A 237 -15.02 -16.68 -12.65
C GLY A 237 -13.63 -16.83 -12.08
N LEU A 238 -12.65 -16.68 -12.96
CA LEU A 238 -11.24 -16.57 -12.66
C LEU A 238 -10.74 -15.20 -13.12
N PHE A 239 -9.83 -14.60 -12.40
CA PHE A 239 -9.13 -13.43 -12.85
C PHE A 239 -7.62 -13.63 -12.82
N ALA A 240 -6.94 -12.95 -13.72
CA ALA A 240 -5.49 -12.79 -13.72
C ALA A 240 -5.12 -11.38 -14.13
N GLY A 241 -3.97 -10.90 -13.69
CA GLY A 241 -3.55 -9.55 -14.00
C GLY A 241 -2.17 -9.21 -13.45
N TYR A 242 -1.92 -7.92 -13.36
CA TYR A 242 -0.68 -7.36 -12.85
C TYR A 242 -0.97 -6.14 -11.98
N ASP A 243 -0.36 -6.13 -10.80
CA ASP A 243 -0.41 -5.01 -9.86
C ASP A 243 0.96 -4.35 -9.72
N TRP A 244 0.91 -3.04 -9.60
CA TRP A 244 2.05 -2.22 -9.26
C TRP A 244 1.63 -1.12 -8.30
N PHE A 245 2.38 -0.94 -7.21
CA PHE A 245 2.21 0.19 -6.33
C PHE A 245 3.55 0.66 -5.77
N LYS A 246 3.63 1.97 -5.57
CA LYS A 246 4.80 2.66 -5.07
C LYS A 246 4.40 3.64 -3.99
N ILE A 247 5.09 3.52 -2.85
CA ILE A 247 4.93 4.40 -1.69
C ILE A 247 6.21 5.22 -1.59
N ASN A 248 6.08 6.53 -1.58
CA ASN A 248 7.16 7.44 -1.27
C ASN A 248 6.83 8.11 0.05
N TYR A 249 7.71 7.99 1.02
CA TYR A 249 7.62 8.64 2.32
C TYR A 249 8.85 9.50 2.53
N SER A 250 8.68 10.68 3.11
CA SER A 250 9.82 11.50 3.50
C SER A 250 9.50 12.36 4.72
N GLU A 251 10.48 12.50 5.59
CA GLU A 251 10.41 13.28 6.81
C GLU A 251 11.62 14.20 6.92
N ASN A 252 11.39 15.43 7.37
CA ASN A 252 12.46 16.36 7.68
C ASN A 252 12.86 16.19 9.16
N TYR A 253 14.15 16.13 9.43
CA TYR A 253 14.66 16.05 10.78
C TYR A 253 15.74 17.11 11.05
N THR A 254 15.84 17.50 12.32
CA THR A 254 16.92 18.38 12.81
C THR A 254 17.73 17.59 13.84
N ALA A 255 18.98 17.28 13.51
CA ALA A 255 19.83 16.44 14.35
C ALA A 255 20.56 17.23 15.46
N ASP A 256 21.05 18.44 15.15
CA ASP A 256 21.71 19.36 16.06
C ASP A 256 21.41 20.81 15.63
N PRO A 257 21.59 21.83 16.50
CA PRO A 257 21.46 23.21 16.07
C PRO A 257 22.34 23.48 14.85
N GLY A 258 21.71 23.70 13.67
CA GLY A 258 22.38 23.98 12.40
C GLY A 258 22.58 22.80 11.47
N ILE A 259 22.13 21.57 11.82
CA ILE A 259 22.11 20.42 10.91
C ILE A 259 20.64 20.06 10.62
N GLN A 260 20.22 20.30 9.39
CA GLN A 260 18.92 19.91 8.86
C GLN A 260 19.11 18.72 7.91
N GLY A 261 18.19 17.77 7.96
CA GLY A 261 18.23 16.63 7.10
C GLY A 261 16.84 16.19 6.66
N ARG A 262 16.80 15.41 5.59
CA ARG A 262 15.60 14.75 5.11
C ARG A 262 15.88 13.27 4.97
N ALA A 263 15.07 12.46 5.62
CA ALA A 263 15.04 11.01 5.43
C ALA A 263 13.88 10.65 4.49
N GLY A 264 14.10 9.72 3.58
CA GLY A 264 13.08 9.24 2.66
C GLY A 264 13.11 7.71 2.55
N LEU A 265 11.94 7.12 2.39
CA LEU A 265 11.73 5.70 2.12
C LEU A 265 10.82 5.57 0.90
N ASP A 266 11.33 4.91 -0.14
CA ASP A 266 10.53 4.49 -1.28
C ASP A 266 10.33 2.98 -1.18
N LEU A 267 9.08 2.53 -1.20
CA LEU A 267 8.70 1.12 -1.31
C LEU A 267 8.02 0.91 -2.65
N GLU A 268 8.45 -0.10 -3.38
CA GLU A 268 7.81 -0.51 -4.63
C GLU A 268 7.45 -1.99 -4.53
N PHE A 269 6.20 -2.31 -4.88
CA PHE A 269 5.70 -3.68 -4.96
C PHE A 269 5.06 -3.88 -6.31
N LYS A 270 5.38 -4.99 -6.98
CA LYS A 270 4.85 -5.30 -8.30
C LYS A 270 4.79 -6.81 -8.50
N GLY A 271 3.84 -7.26 -9.32
CA GLY A 271 3.79 -8.66 -9.68
C GLY A 271 2.48 -9.12 -10.28
N PRO A 272 2.48 -10.33 -10.84
CA PRO A 272 1.27 -10.95 -11.33
C PRO A 272 0.33 -11.29 -10.17
N VAL A 273 -0.97 -11.12 -10.42
CA VAL A 273 -2.05 -11.46 -9.50
C VAL A 273 -3.00 -12.43 -10.19
N ALA A 274 -3.53 -13.40 -9.46
CA ALA A 274 -4.56 -14.31 -9.96
C ALA A 274 -5.46 -14.80 -8.82
N GLY A 275 -6.69 -15.20 -9.16
CA GLY A 275 -7.63 -15.68 -8.16
C GLY A 275 -9.00 -16.02 -8.73
N LEU A 276 -9.95 -16.13 -7.81
CA LEU A 276 -11.34 -16.47 -8.06
C LEU A 276 -12.21 -15.23 -7.91
N THR A 277 -13.24 -15.15 -8.76
CA THR A 277 -14.29 -14.13 -8.69
C THR A 277 -15.61 -14.77 -8.34
N PHE A 278 -16.32 -14.17 -7.41
CA PHE A 278 -17.68 -14.52 -7.00
C PHE A 278 -18.57 -13.29 -7.15
N ALA A 279 -19.71 -13.44 -7.84
CA ALA A 279 -20.68 -12.36 -8.02
C ALA A 279 -22.05 -12.79 -7.44
N PHE A 280 -22.72 -11.85 -6.75
CA PHE A 280 -23.97 -12.09 -6.01
C PHE A 280 -25.03 -11.06 -6.37
#